data_9ceb26543b57003ad0b1afe5b109bddb
#
_entry.id   9ceb26543b57003ad0b1afe5b109bddb
#
_cell.length_a   1.000
_cell.length_b   1.000
_cell.length_c   1.000
_cell.angle_alpha   90.00
_cell.angle_beta   90.00
_cell.angle_gamma   90.00
#
_symmetry.space_group_name_H-M   'P 1'
#
loop_
_entity.id
_entity.type
_entity.pdbx_description
1 polymer ?
#
loop_
_entity_poly.entity_id
_entity_poly.type
_entity_poly.pdbx_seq_one_letter_code
_entity_poly.pdbx_strand_id
1 'polypeptide(L)'
;MKYDLTQARKCIETLDKRRFDRALLGSGDAFRHIVSLVPLLLHLNYPALPGYVEDAPAGIADFILSNYQQNFLSKEHPELIEYVQSAVNSDAVFSQILGIYVMGSFGSISQTSASDLDIWICHQDDLSEQEQQRLAEKTKKISQWASTYHVEMHFYLMTQQRFRNERYSDPLTKENSGSAQYMLLLEEFYRSAVRLAGKPLLWLHLWVEDEKQYEAEVARLVAAGELNLNAVSYTHLRAHETTL
;
A
#
# COMPACT_ATOMS: atom_id res chain seq x y z
N MET A 1 19.46 -2.63 24.77
CA MET A 1 18.28 -3.55 24.75
C MET A 1 18.36 -4.31 23.43
N LYS A 2 18.27 -5.64 23.43
CA LYS A 2 18.31 -6.38 22.16
C LYS A 2 16.96 -6.18 21.46
N TYR A 3 16.98 -5.62 20.27
CA TYR A 3 15.77 -5.35 19.50
C TYR A 3 15.21 -6.66 18.93
N ASP A 4 13.91 -6.89 19.10
CA ASP A 4 13.22 -8.09 18.59
C ASP A 4 12.29 -7.69 17.44
N LEU A 5 12.77 -7.90 16.20
CA LEU A 5 12.03 -7.64 14.98
C LEU A 5 10.71 -8.43 14.89
N THR A 6 10.67 -9.64 15.44
CA THR A 6 9.46 -10.48 15.40
C THR A 6 8.38 -9.87 16.28
N GLN A 7 8.75 -9.43 17.47
CA GLN A 7 7.82 -8.75 18.37
C GLN A 7 7.34 -7.41 17.79
N ALA A 8 8.25 -6.61 17.23
CA ALA A 8 7.91 -5.36 16.58
C ALA A 8 6.90 -5.57 15.43
N ARG A 9 7.16 -6.55 14.55
CA ARG A 9 6.25 -6.92 13.46
C ARG A 9 4.85 -7.27 13.98
N LYS A 10 4.77 -8.13 15.01
CA LYS A 10 3.50 -8.53 15.62
C LYS A 10 2.74 -7.34 16.23
N CYS A 11 3.45 -6.39 16.84
CA CYS A 11 2.84 -5.17 17.37
C CYS A 11 2.23 -4.32 16.25
N ILE A 12 2.96 -4.09 15.16
CA ILE A 12 2.47 -3.30 14.01
C ILE A 12 1.29 -3.99 13.33
N GLU A 13 1.37 -5.29 13.07
CA GLU A 13 0.26 -6.06 12.51
C GLU A 13 -1.00 -5.98 13.37
N THR A 14 -0.83 -6.02 14.70
CA THR A 14 -1.94 -5.87 15.63
C THR A 14 -2.53 -4.46 15.58
N LEU A 15 -1.69 -3.43 15.46
CA LEU A 15 -2.12 -2.03 15.33
C LEU A 15 -2.86 -1.80 14.02
N ASP A 16 -2.30 -2.26 12.90
CA ASP A 16 -2.92 -2.17 11.57
C ASP A 16 -4.30 -2.84 11.56
N LYS A 17 -4.38 -4.06 12.12
CA LYS A 17 -5.65 -4.76 12.26
C LYS A 17 -6.67 -3.96 13.07
N ARG A 18 -6.29 -3.40 14.22
CA ARG A 18 -7.18 -2.59 15.06
C ARG A 18 -7.65 -1.33 14.35
N ARG A 19 -6.77 -0.66 13.61
CA ARG A 19 -7.12 0.52 12.81
C ARG A 19 -8.08 0.14 11.68
N PHE A 20 -7.83 -0.96 10.99
CA PHE A 20 -8.70 -1.48 9.94
C PHE A 20 -10.08 -1.83 10.50
N ASP A 21 -10.15 -2.64 11.57
CA ASP A 21 -11.41 -3.03 12.21
C ASP A 21 -12.21 -1.78 12.64
N ARG A 22 -11.54 -0.77 13.22
CA ARG A 22 -12.16 0.49 13.62
C ARG A 22 -12.70 1.29 12.43
N ALA A 23 -11.93 1.37 11.35
CA ALA A 23 -12.35 2.05 10.13
C ALA A 23 -13.64 1.44 9.58
N LEU A 24 -13.75 0.12 9.60
CA LEU A 24 -14.93 -0.59 9.14
C LEU A 24 -16.14 -0.44 10.07
N LEU A 25 -15.91 -0.45 11.40
CA LEU A 25 -17.00 -0.33 12.39
C LEU A 25 -17.71 1.03 12.33
N GLY A 26 -16.97 2.11 12.07
CA GLY A 26 -17.50 3.48 11.99
C GLY A 26 -18.09 3.85 10.64
N SER A 27 -18.07 2.96 9.64
CA SER A 27 -18.38 3.28 8.25
C SER A 27 -19.57 2.51 7.72
N GLY A 28 -20.23 3.07 6.69
CA GLY A 28 -21.33 2.42 5.99
C GLY A 28 -20.90 1.21 5.15
N ASP A 29 -21.88 0.44 4.69
CA ASP A 29 -21.63 -0.81 3.94
C ASP A 29 -20.89 -0.56 2.62
N ALA A 30 -21.16 0.56 1.94
CA ALA A 30 -20.45 0.96 0.73
C ALA A 30 -18.95 1.14 0.97
N PHE A 31 -18.56 1.87 2.02
CA PHE A 31 -17.17 2.06 2.38
C PHE A 31 -16.48 0.73 2.71
N ARG A 32 -17.14 -0.12 3.51
CA ARG A 32 -16.62 -1.47 3.83
C ARG A 32 -16.39 -2.30 2.59
N HIS A 33 -17.35 -2.28 1.66
CA HIS A 33 -17.26 -2.97 0.38
C HIS A 33 -16.05 -2.52 -0.42
N ILE A 34 -15.91 -1.21 -0.62
CA ILE A 34 -14.82 -0.61 -1.38
C ILE A 34 -13.45 -0.94 -0.77
N VAL A 35 -13.25 -0.62 0.51
CA VAL A 35 -11.95 -0.84 1.19
C VAL A 35 -11.55 -2.32 1.18
N SER A 36 -12.52 -3.23 1.35
CA SER A 36 -12.24 -4.66 1.35
C SER A 36 -11.88 -5.20 -0.03
N LEU A 37 -12.41 -4.61 -1.11
CA LEU A 37 -12.16 -5.09 -2.48
C LEU A 37 -10.95 -4.45 -3.16
N VAL A 38 -10.55 -3.25 -2.80
CA VAL A 38 -9.41 -2.55 -3.45
C VAL A 38 -8.16 -3.41 -3.56
N PRO A 39 -7.70 -4.14 -2.51
CA PRO A 39 -6.55 -5.03 -2.66
C PRO A 39 -6.77 -6.14 -3.69
N LEU A 40 -7.96 -6.72 -3.75
CA LEU A 40 -8.32 -7.74 -4.74
C LEU A 40 -8.26 -7.18 -6.16
N LEU A 41 -8.85 -5.99 -6.40
CA LEU A 41 -8.88 -5.34 -7.71
C LEU A 41 -7.48 -4.97 -8.21
N LEU A 42 -6.57 -4.64 -7.30
CA LEU A 42 -5.16 -4.38 -7.64
C LEU A 42 -4.34 -5.66 -7.81
N HIS A 43 -4.69 -6.73 -7.08
CA HIS A 43 -4.04 -8.03 -7.23
C HIS A 43 -4.45 -8.71 -8.55
N LEU A 44 -5.69 -8.56 -8.97
CA LEU A 44 -6.22 -9.12 -10.21
C LEU A 44 -6.32 -8.07 -11.30
N ASN A 45 -6.15 -8.50 -12.56
CA ASN A 45 -6.43 -7.68 -13.73
C ASN A 45 -7.33 -8.47 -14.70
N TYR A 46 -8.61 -8.53 -14.35
CA TYR A 46 -9.57 -9.37 -15.07
C TYR A 46 -10.72 -8.53 -15.65
N PRO A 47 -11.15 -8.77 -16.93
CA PRO A 47 -12.12 -7.93 -17.63
C PRO A 47 -13.44 -7.70 -16.93
N ALA A 48 -13.93 -8.67 -16.17
CA ALA A 48 -15.19 -8.54 -15.43
C ALA A 48 -15.09 -7.74 -14.13
N LEU A 49 -13.85 -7.41 -13.67
CA LEU A 49 -13.64 -6.68 -12.42
C LEU A 49 -13.48 -5.18 -12.66
N PRO A 50 -13.96 -4.32 -11.74
CA PRO A 50 -13.68 -2.89 -11.76
C PRO A 50 -12.18 -2.60 -11.85
N GLY A 51 -11.83 -1.62 -12.69
CA GLY A 51 -10.42 -1.22 -12.83
C GLY A 51 -9.64 -2.01 -13.89
N TYR A 52 -10.26 -2.90 -14.64
CA TYR A 52 -9.56 -3.60 -15.72
C TYR A 52 -8.99 -2.64 -16.76
N VAL A 53 -7.71 -2.84 -17.08
CA VAL A 53 -6.99 -2.23 -18.20
C VAL A 53 -6.11 -3.32 -18.80
N GLU A 54 -6.18 -3.50 -20.11
CA GLU A 54 -5.40 -4.53 -20.82
C GLU A 54 -3.90 -4.36 -20.53
N ASP A 55 -3.23 -5.45 -20.14
CA ASP A 55 -1.82 -5.51 -19.74
C ASP A 55 -1.41 -4.54 -18.62
N ALA A 56 -2.34 -4.09 -17.79
CA ALA A 56 -1.97 -3.28 -16.63
C ALA A 56 -1.24 -4.11 -15.59
N PRO A 57 -0.23 -3.53 -14.92
CA PRO A 57 0.43 -4.15 -13.78
C PRO A 57 -0.56 -4.63 -12.73
N ALA A 58 -0.31 -5.84 -12.23
CA ALA A 58 -1.13 -6.50 -11.22
C ALA A 58 -0.26 -7.44 -10.36
N GLY A 59 -0.90 -8.13 -9.43
CA GLY A 59 -0.18 -8.99 -8.50
C GLY A 59 0.43 -8.20 -7.36
N ILE A 60 -0.03 -8.47 -6.14
CA ILE A 60 0.50 -7.91 -4.91
C ILE A 60 1.39 -8.95 -4.26
N ALA A 61 2.58 -8.56 -3.84
CA ALA A 61 3.50 -9.44 -3.11
C ALA A 61 2.85 -9.94 -1.81
N ASP A 62 3.07 -11.19 -1.47
CA ASP A 62 2.56 -11.83 -0.24
C ASP A 62 1.04 -11.64 -0.04
N PHE A 63 0.26 -11.60 -1.14
CA PHE A 63 -1.17 -11.39 -1.08
C PHE A 63 -1.90 -12.58 -0.45
N ILE A 64 -2.76 -12.27 0.50
CA ILE A 64 -3.63 -13.25 1.16
C ILE A 64 -5.08 -12.84 0.93
N LEU A 65 -5.84 -13.75 0.35
CA LEU A 65 -7.26 -13.54 0.08
C LEU A 65 -8.07 -13.53 1.39
N SER A 66 -8.73 -12.43 1.69
CA SER A 66 -9.58 -12.32 2.88
C SER A 66 -10.89 -13.10 2.72
N ASN A 67 -11.54 -13.45 3.83
CA ASN A 67 -12.86 -14.09 3.80
C ASN A 67 -13.91 -13.26 3.06
N TYR A 68 -13.84 -11.93 3.17
CA TYR A 68 -14.74 -11.04 2.44
C TYR A 68 -14.56 -11.16 0.92
N GLN A 69 -13.31 -11.14 0.47
CA GLN A 69 -12.96 -11.27 -0.95
C GLN A 69 -13.31 -12.66 -1.50
N GLN A 70 -13.10 -13.72 -0.72
CA GLN A 70 -13.51 -15.08 -1.08
C GLN A 70 -15.04 -15.16 -1.27
N ASN A 71 -15.80 -14.60 -0.33
CA ASN A 71 -17.26 -14.58 -0.42
C ASN A 71 -17.75 -13.76 -1.60
N PHE A 72 -17.11 -12.63 -1.90
CA PHE A 72 -17.41 -11.80 -3.07
C PHE A 72 -17.18 -12.60 -4.35
N LEU A 73 -16.00 -13.18 -4.52
CA LEU A 73 -15.69 -13.99 -5.70
C LEU A 73 -16.65 -15.17 -5.85
N SER A 74 -16.97 -15.88 -4.76
CA SER A 74 -17.87 -17.04 -4.81
C SER A 74 -19.27 -16.68 -5.27
N LYS A 75 -19.73 -15.47 -4.99
CA LYS A 75 -21.08 -15.02 -5.35
C LYS A 75 -21.15 -14.37 -6.73
N GLU A 76 -20.22 -13.45 -6.99
CA GLU A 76 -20.28 -12.58 -8.17
C GLU A 76 -19.40 -13.09 -9.33
N HIS A 77 -18.30 -13.82 -9.03
CA HIS A 77 -17.30 -14.25 -9.99
C HIS A 77 -16.76 -15.65 -9.67
N PRO A 78 -17.61 -16.69 -9.61
CA PRO A 78 -17.16 -18.05 -9.25
C PRO A 78 -16.11 -18.61 -10.21
N GLU A 79 -16.10 -18.16 -11.46
CA GLU A 79 -15.10 -18.53 -12.48
C GLU A 79 -13.68 -18.07 -12.13
N LEU A 80 -13.53 -17.07 -11.23
CA LEU A 80 -12.23 -16.56 -10.83
C LEU A 80 -11.59 -17.30 -9.66
N ILE A 81 -12.33 -18.14 -8.96
CA ILE A 81 -11.82 -18.80 -7.73
C ILE A 81 -10.61 -19.67 -8.03
N GLU A 82 -10.68 -20.51 -9.06
CA GLU A 82 -9.57 -21.37 -9.47
C GLU A 82 -8.37 -20.56 -9.97
N TYR A 83 -8.63 -19.49 -10.73
CA TYR A 83 -7.60 -18.57 -11.19
C TYR A 83 -6.85 -17.91 -10.03
N VAL A 84 -7.58 -17.38 -9.05
CA VAL A 84 -6.98 -16.72 -7.88
C VAL A 84 -6.23 -17.72 -7.00
N GLN A 85 -6.76 -18.92 -6.79
CA GLN A 85 -6.07 -19.95 -6.02
C GLN A 85 -4.78 -20.41 -6.69
N SER A 86 -4.78 -20.53 -8.02
CA SER A 86 -3.56 -20.86 -8.77
C SER A 86 -2.55 -19.72 -8.74
N ALA A 87 -3.00 -18.45 -8.83
CA ALA A 87 -2.15 -17.28 -8.78
C ALA A 87 -1.53 -17.04 -7.38
N VAL A 88 -2.26 -17.32 -6.32
CA VAL A 88 -1.76 -17.23 -4.93
C VAL A 88 -0.73 -18.31 -4.64
N ASN A 89 -0.88 -19.49 -5.25
CA ASN A 89 0.04 -20.63 -5.07
C ASN A 89 1.26 -20.60 -6.00
N SER A 90 1.25 -19.79 -7.05
CA SER A 90 2.43 -19.58 -7.89
C SER A 90 3.35 -18.58 -7.20
N ASP A 91 4.53 -19.07 -6.77
CA ASP A 91 5.58 -18.24 -6.17
C ASP A 91 5.71 -16.88 -6.87
N ALA A 92 5.77 -15.87 -6.08
CA ALA A 92 6.07 -14.44 -6.23
C ALA A 92 6.72 -13.89 -7.53
N VAL A 93 6.77 -14.63 -8.62
CA VAL A 93 7.49 -14.27 -9.85
C VAL A 93 6.85 -13.08 -10.60
N PHE A 94 5.60 -12.72 -10.28
CA PHE A 94 4.88 -11.67 -11.02
C PHE A 94 4.22 -10.59 -10.14
N SER A 95 4.71 -10.37 -8.92
CA SER A 95 4.15 -9.32 -8.08
C SER A 95 4.72 -7.96 -8.48
N GLN A 96 4.01 -7.24 -9.35
CA GLN A 96 4.42 -5.90 -9.78
C GLN A 96 4.11 -4.83 -8.74
N ILE A 97 3.25 -5.14 -7.76
CA ILE A 97 2.90 -4.28 -6.64
C ILE A 97 3.53 -4.87 -5.37
N LEU A 98 4.41 -4.11 -4.73
CA LEU A 98 5.11 -4.54 -3.51
C LEU A 98 4.24 -4.39 -2.26
N GLY A 99 3.40 -3.35 -2.21
CA GLY A 99 2.52 -3.11 -1.09
C GLY A 99 1.51 -2.00 -1.35
N ILE A 100 0.40 -2.08 -0.61
CA ILE A 100 -0.70 -1.11 -0.64
C ILE A 100 -0.95 -0.64 0.78
N TYR A 101 -0.99 0.67 0.95
CA TYR A 101 -1.17 1.31 2.25
C TYR A 101 -2.24 2.39 2.13
N VAL A 102 -3.08 2.51 3.15
CA VAL A 102 -3.97 3.66 3.29
C VAL A 102 -3.36 4.62 4.31
N MET A 103 -3.47 5.91 4.07
CA MET A 103 -2.94 6.94 4.96
C MET A 103 -4.04 7.92 5.40
N GLY A 104 -3.67 8.91 6.19
CA GLY A 104 -4.58 9.94 6.68
C GLY A 104 -5.42 9.48 7.87
N SER A 105 -6.68 9.85 7.87
CA SER A 105 -7.61 9.64 8.98
C SER A 105 -8.04 8.19 9.18
N PHE A 106 -7.71 7.28 8.26
CA PHE A 106 -8.17 5.90 8.26
C PHE A 106 -7.96 5.16 9.59
N GLY A 107 -9.03 4.70 10.19
CA GLY A 107 -9.02 3.99 11.48
C GLY A 107 -8.58 4.85 12.67
N SER A 108 -8.49 6.16 12.52
CA SER A 108 -8.21 7.11 13.60
C SER A 108 -9.50 7.68 14.22
N ILE A 109 -9.34 8.49 15.26
CA ILE A 109 -10.48 9.19 15.88
C ILE A 109 -11.04 10.32 15.00
N SER A 110 -10.27 10.77 14.00
CA SER A 110 -10.66 11.82 13.06
C SER A 110 -11.37 11.29 11.82
N GLN A 111 -11.45 9.96 11.64
CA GLN A 111 -12.21 9.39 10.53
C GLN A 111 -13.70 9.71 10.66
N THR A 112 -14.28 10.20 9.57
CA THR A 112 -15.72 10.47 9.42
C THR A 112 -16.29 9.69 8.24
N SER A 113 -17.61 9.71 8.08
CA SER A 113 -18.27 9.11 6.89
C SER A 113 -17.94 9.84 5.58
N ALA A 114 -17.40 11.05 5.65
CA ALA A 114 -16.98 11.87 4.51
C ALA A 114 -15.45 11.89 4.33
N SER A 115 -14.71 11.05 5.06
CA SER A 115 -13.26 10.96 4.90
C SER A 115 -12.91 10.25 3.61
N ASP A 116 -11.98 10.83 2.85
CA ASP A 116 -11.43 10.25 1.63
C ASP A 116 -10.52 9.05 1.96
N LEU A 117 -10.30 8.24 0.95
CA LEU A 117 -9.35 7.14 1.00
C LEU A 117 -8.09 7.51 0.19
N ASP A 118 -7.04 7.90 0.88
CA ASP A 118 -5.73 8.13 0.30
C ASP A 118 -4.92 6.84 0.31
N ILE A 119 -4.73 6.25 -0.87
CA ILE A 119 -4.10 4.94 -1.03
C ILE A 119 -2.76 5.08 -1.73
N TRP A 120 -1.72 4.65 -1.04
CA TRP A 120 -0.36 4.62 -1.53
C TRP A 120 -0.03 3.23 -2.08
N ILE A 121 0.42 3.18 -3.33
CA ILE A 121 0.83 1.95 -4.00
C ILE A 121 2.34 1.97 -4.21
N CYS A 122 3.03 1.06 -3.53
CA CYS A 122 4.44 0.78 -3.80
C CYS A 122 4.53 -0.26 -4.91
N HIS A 123 5.08 0.11 -6.05
CA HIS A 123 5.29 -0.80 -7.17
C HIS A 123 6.79 -1.02 -7.45
N GLN A 124 7.11 -1.99 -8.28
CA GLN A 124 8.47 -2.32 -8.68
C GLN A 124 9.13 -1.15 -9.42
N ASP A 125 10.46 -1.01 -9.26
CA ASP A 125 11.23 0.07 -9.89
C ASP A 125 11.44 -0.14 -11.40
N ASP A 126 11.26 -1.37 -11.90
CA ASP A 126 11.51 -1.80 -13.27
C ASP A 126 10.29 -1.72 -14.21
N LEU A 127 9.16 -1.22 -13.72
CA LEU A 127 8.00 -0.96 -14.57
C LEU A 127 8.35 0.09 -15.63
N SER A 128 8.12 -0.24 -16.90
CA SER A 128 8.24 0.70 -18.01
C SER A 128 7.26 1.87 -17.87
N GLU A 129 7.52 2.99 -18.52
CA GLU A 129 6.61 4.14 -18.52
C GLU A 129 5.19 3.74 -18.99
N GLN A 130 5.09 2.84 -19.95
CA GLN A 130 3.80 2.35 -20.46
C GLN A 130 3.05 1.54 -19.41
N GLU A 131 3.73 0.67 -18.65
CA GLU A 131 3.12 -0.07 -17.56
C GLU A 131 2.69 0.86 -16.42
N GLN A 132 3.51 1.86 -16.08
CA GLN A 132 3.13 2.87 -15.09
C GLN A 132 1.88 3.66 -15.51
N GLN A 133 1.77 4.02 -16.81
CA GLN A 133 0.57 4.68 -17.34
C GLN A 133 -0.66 3.78 -17.27
N ARG A 134 -0.53 2.49 -17.60
CA ARG A 134 -1.63 1.51 -17.48
C ARG A 134 -2.04 1.30 -16.03
N LEU A 135 -1.09 1.26 -15.09
CA LEU A 135 -1.40 1.19 -13.66
C LEU A 135 -2.14 2.44 -13.19
N ALA A 136 -1.73 3.63 -13.63
CA ALA A 136 -2.42 4.88 -13.34
C ALA A 136 -3.86 4.90 -13.92
N GLU A 137 -4.05 4.37 -15.13
CA GLU A 137 -5.40 4.23 -15.71
C GLU A 137 -6.25 3.23 -14.92
N LYS A 138 -5.67 2.10 -14.51
CA LYS A 138 -6.33 1.09 -13.67
C LYS A 138 -6.81 1.71 -12.36
N THR A 139 -5.96 2.43 -11.65
CA THR A 139 -6.30 3.08 -10.39
C THR A 139 -7.36 4.16 -10.58
N LYS A 140 -7.30 4.94 -11.67
CA LYS A 140 -8.34 5.90 -12.03
C LYS A 140 -9.72 5.23 -12.23
N LYS A 141 -9.78 4.08 -12.92
CA LYS A 141 -11.02 3.32 -13.09
C LYS A 141 -11.55 2.77 -11.76
N ILE A 142 -10.66 2.33 -10.86
CA ILE A 142 -11.04 1.90 -9.50
C ILE A 142 -11.63 3.08 -8.71
N SER A 143 -11.02 4.27 -8.77
CA SER A 143 -11.57 5.49 -8.13
C SER A 143 -12.94 5.85 -8.70
N GLN A 144 -13.12 5.77 -10.02
CA GLN A 144 -14.41 6.02 -10.66
C GLN A 144 -15.47 5.01 -10.23
N TRP A 145 -15.10 3.74 -10.09
CA TRP A 145 -16.00 2.73 -9.54
C TRP A 145 -16.36 3.02 -8.08
N ALA A 146 -15.41 3.37 -7.22
CA ALA A 146 -15.65 3.74 -5.84
C ALA A 146 -16.59 4.95 -5.73
N SER A 147 -16.44 5.94 -6.61
CA SER A 147 -17.29 7.12 -6.63
C SER A 147 -18.77 6.81 -6.92
N THR A 148 -19.09 5.71 -7.62
CA THR A 148 -20.48 5.24 -7.80
C THR A 148 -21.14 4.82 -6.49
N TYR A 149 -20.34 4.53 -5.47
CA TYR A 149 -20.77 4.24 -4.10
C TYR A 149 -20.60 5.44 -3.15
N HIS A 150 -20.34 6.64 -3.69
CA HIS A 150 -20.08 7.86 -2.93
C HIS A 150 -18.87 7.76 -2.00
N VAL A 151 -17.85 6.97 -2.39
CA VAL A 151 -16.57 6.87 -1.71
C VAL A 151 -15.52 7.57 -2.56
N GLU A 152 -14.96 8.67 -2.04
CA GLU A 152 -13.85 9.38 -2.67
C GLU A 152 -12.54 8.65 -2.40
N MET A 153 -11.73 8.46 -3.46
CA MET A 153 -10.50 7.67 -3.37
C MET A 153 -9.41 8.24 -4.28
N HIS A 154 -8.24 8.45 -3.71
CA HIS A 154 -7.06 8.92 -4.39
C HIS A 154 -5.95 7.88 -4.33
N PHE A 155 -5.23 7.69 -5.44
CA PHE A 155 -4.12 6.77 -5.52
C PHE A 155 -2.81 7.50 -5.79
N TYR A 156 -1.76 7.15 -5.05
CA TYR A 156 -0.41 7.66 -5.19
C TYR A 156 0.51 6.51 -5.56
N LEU A 157 1.07 6.56 -6.78
CA LEU A 157 1.96 5.53 -7.32
C LEU A 157 3.41 5.92 -7.03
N MET A 158 4.15 5.03 -6.36
CA MET A 158 5.49 5.33 -5.90
C MET A 158 6.41 4.10 -5.96
N THR A 159 7.59 4.27 -6.55
CA THR A 159 8.64 3.26 -6.47
C THR A 159 9.50 3.45 -5.22
N GLN A 160 10.28 2.41 -4.85
CA GLN A 160 11.25 2.56 -3.75
C GLN A 160 12.33 3.57 -4.11
N GLN A 161 12.80 3.57 -5.35
CA GLN A 161 13.82 4.48 -5.82
C GLN A 161 13.34 5.94 -5.82
N ARG A 162 12.12 6.19 -6.29
CA ARG A 162 11.52 7.52 -6.28
C ARG A 162 11.32 8.03 -4.84
N PHE A 163 10.92 7.16 -3.94
CA PHE A 163 10.75 7.48 -2.53
C PHE A 163 12.07 7.91 -1.85
N ARG A 164 13.21 7.33 -2.28
CA ARG A 164 14.55 7.68 -1.76
C ARG A 164 15.09 9.01 -2.30
N ASN A 165 14.71 9.42 -3.51
CA ASN A 165 15.31 10.56 -4.19
C ASN A 165 14.67 11.88 -3.78
N GLU A 166 15.37 12.67 -2.95
CA GLU A 166 14.93 13.99 -2.48
C GLU A 166 14.68 15.03 -3.58
N ARG A 167 15.28 14.81 -4.76
CA ARG A 167 15.24 15.77 -5.87
C ARG A 167 14.05 15.60 -6.80
N TYR A 168 13.15 14.67 -6.52
CA TYR A 168 12.00 14.45 -7.39
C TYR A 168 10.96 15.54 -7.13
N SER A 169 10.98 16.57 -7.96
CA SER A 169 10.03 17.69 -7.96
C SER A 169 8.83 17.48 -8.88
N ASP A 170 8.67 16.26 -9.44
CA ASP A 170 7.50 15.95 -10.26
C ASP A 170 6.25 15.90 -9.39
N PRO A 171 5.21 16.66 -9.73
CA PRO A 171 3.94 16.58 -9.01
C PRO A 171 3.36 15.17 -9.13
N LEU A 172 2.91 14.60 -8.00
CA LEU A 172 2.24 13.30 -7.96
C LEU A 172 0.95 13.28 -8.79
N THR A 173 0.37 14.45 -9.02
CA THR A 173 -0.73 14.67 -9.96
C THR A 173 -0.47 15.97 -10.74
N LYS A 174 -0.90 16.04 -12.00
CA LYS A 174 -0.77 17.23 -12.86
C LYS A 174 -1.49 18.48 -12.32
N GLU A 175 -2.34 18.31 -11.32
CA GLU A 175 -3.19 19.38 -10.78
C GLU A 175 -2.59 20.08 -9.56
N ASN A 176 -1.52 19.54 -8.96
CA ASN A 176 -0.99 20.04 -7.70
C ASN A 176 0.44 20.55 -7.83
N SER A 177 0.56 21.84 -7.70
CA SER A 177 1.80 22.59 -7.81
C SER A 177 2.65 22.48 -6.53
N GLY A 178 3.76 21.72 -6.60
CA GLY A 178 4.92 22.06 -5.83
C GLY A 178 5.47 21.03 -4.86
N SER A 179 6.76 21.13 -4.61
CA SER A 179 7.55 20.32 -3.68
C SER A 179 6.99 20.27 -2.25
N ALA A 180 6.33 21.35 -1.78
CA ALA A 180 5.74 21.40 -0.44
C ALA A 180 4.61 20.40 -0.24
N GLN A 181 3.73 20.23 -1.22
CA GLN A 181 2.63 19.27 -1.12
C GLN A 181 3.13 17.83 -1.16
N TYR A 182 4.14 17.56 -1.98
CA TYR A 182 4.80 16.25 -2.00
C TYR A 182 5.39 15.91 -0.63
N MET A 183 6.05 16.86 0.03
CA MET A 183 6.62 16.69 1.36
C MET A 183 5.54 16.42 2.42
N LEU A 184 4.39 17.11 2.35
CA LEU A 184 3.27 16.88 3.25
C LEU A 184 2.68 15.47 3.08
N LEU A 185 2.54 15.00 1.83
CA LEU A 185 2.09 13.64 1.55
C LEU A 185 3.05 12.57 2.08
N LEU A 186 4.36 12.78 1.96
CA LEU A 186 5.36 11.89 2.53
C LEU A 186 5.27 11.85 4.06
N GLU A 187 5.17 13.01 4.71
CA GLU A 187 4.99 13.12 6.15
C GLU A 187 3.74 12.38 6.62
N GLU A 188 2.63 12.57 5.93
CA GLU A 188 1.38 11.89 6.24
C GLU A 188 1.50 10.38 6.10
N PHE A 189 2.14 9.92 5.01
CA PHE A 189 2.42 8.50 4.81
C PHE A 189 3.27 7.92 5.92
N TYR A 190 4.37 8.58 6.30
CA TYR A 190 5.22 8.14 7.41
C TYR A 190 4.47 7.96 8.73
N ARG A 191 3.56 8.87 9.04
CA ARG A 191 2.88 8.93 10.33
C ARG A 191 1.63 8.08 10.40
N SER A 192 0.93 7.93 9.28
CA SER A 192 -0.43 7.41 9.29
C SER A 192 -0.64 6.13 8.50
N ALA A 193 0.35 5.67 7.72
CA ALA A 193 0.21 4.49 6.88
C ALA A 193 -0.29 3.25 7.64
N VAL A 194 -1.31 2.62 7.08
CA VAL A 194 -1.85 1.32 7.50
C VAL A 194 -1.76 0.38 6.32
N ARG A 195 -1.14 -0.77 6.50
CA ARG A 195 -1.01 -1.77 5.44
C ARG A 195 -2.36 -2.43 5.15
N LEU A 196 -2.79 -2.35 3.88
CA LEU A 196 -3.95 -3.08 3.38
C LEU A 196 -3.56 -4.44 2.81
N ALA A 197 -2.44 -4.52 2.08
CA ALA A 197 -1.90 -5.75 1.51
C ALA A 197 -0.42 -5.60 1.14
N GLY A 198 0.26 -6.71 0.91
CA GLY A 198 1.65 -6.72 0.48
C GLY A 198 2.67 -6.63 1.61
N LYS A 199 3.88 -6.25 1.25
CA LYS A 199 5.05 -6.21 2.16
C LYS A 199 4.90 -5.15 3.24
N PRO A 200 5.39 -5.39 4.46
CA PRO A 200 5.40 -4.40 5.54
C PRO A 200 6.42 -3.28 5.27
N LEU A 201 6.13 -2.09 5.83
CA LEU A 201 7.03 -0.94 5.81
C LEU A 201 8.16 -1.15 6.83
N LEU A 202 9.40 -1.11 6.39
CA LEU A 202 10.53 -1.44 7.26
C LEU A 202 10.67 -0.49 8.45
N TRP A 203 10.51 0.82 8.24
CA TRP A 203 10.68 1.80 9.32
C TRP A 203 9.71 1.65 10.50
N LEU A 204 8.53 1.10 10.28
CA LEU A 204 7.59 0.82 11.38
C LEU A 204 8.05 -0.33 12.28
N HIS A 205 9.03 -1.13 11.83
CA HIS A 205 9.52 -2.29 12.54
C HIS A 205 10.89 -2.07 13.18
N LEU A 206 11.55 -0.95 12.85
CA LEU A 206 12.86 -0.61 13.39
C LEU A 206 12.73 0.60 14.33
N TRP A 207 13.18 0.41 15.56
CA TRP A 207 13.34 1.52 16.49
C TRP A 207 14.81 1.91 16.56
N VAL A 208 15.09 3.18 16.32
CA VAL A 208 16.41 3.80 16.46
C VAL A 208 16.26 5.08 17.27
N GLU A 209 17.25 5.41 18.10
CA GLU A 209 17.24 6.65 18.90
C GLU A 209 17.50 7.88 18.03
N ASP A 210 18.27 7.70 16.94
CA ASP A 210 18.61 8.73 15.98
C ASP A 210 18.35 8.19 14.56
N GLU A 211 17.58 8.91 13.78
CA GLU A 211 17.30 8.55 12.38
C GLU A 211 18.57 8.31 11.55
N LYS A 212 19.67 9.03 11.86
CA LYS A 212 20.97 8.84 11.21
C LYS A 212 21.57 7.44 11.44
N GLN A 213 21.11 6.75 12.47
CA GLN A 213 21.54 5.37 12.78
C GLN A 213 20.72 4.32 12.05
N TYR A 214 19.61 4.72 11.42
CA TYR A 214 18.67 3.78 10.79
C TYR A 214 19.35 2.91 9.73
N GLU A 215 20.09 3.51 8.80
CA GLU A 215 20.75 2.76 7.73
C GLU A 215 21.86 1.82 8.26
N ALA A 216 22.59 2.26 9.28
CA ALA A 216 23.58 1.42 9.93
C ALA A 216 22.94 0.21 10.63
N GLU A 217 21.80 0.41 11.27
CA GLU A 217 21.05 -0.67 11.91
C GLU A 217 20.45 -1.64 10.88
N VAL A 218 19.90 -1.15 9.76
CA VAL A 218 19.45 -1.98 8.64
C VAL A 218 20.61 -2.84 8.14
N ALA A 219 21.76 -2.25 7.87
CA ALA A 219 22.93 -2.97 7.39
C ALA A 219 23.40 -4.04 8.40
N ARG A 220 23.40 -3.72 9.70
CA ARG A 220 23.72 -4.66 10.77
C ARG A 220 22.78 -5.86 10.79
N LEU A 221 21.48 -5.62 10.72
CA LEU A 221 20.44 -6.68 10.74
C LEU A 221 20.52 -7.58 9.51
N VAL A 222 20.77 -7.00 8.33
CA VAL A 222 20.99 -7.76 7.10
C VAL A 222 22.24 -8.64 7.20
N ALA A 223 23.36 -8.08 7.68
CA ALA A 223 24.60 -8.83 7.87
C ALA A 223 24.46 -9.96 8.90
N ALA A 224 23.62 -9.77 9.90
CA ALA A 224 23.31 -10.79 10.91
C ALA A 224 22.30 -11.85 10.41
N GLY A 225 21.74 -11.72 9.21
CA GLY A 225 20.67 -12.59 8.70
C GLY A 225 19.32 -12.43 9.42
N GLU A 226 19.17 -11.38 10.23
CA GLU A 226 17.95 -11.10 11.00
C GLU A 226 16.90 -10.36 10.15
N LEU A 227 17.33 -9.69 9.07
CA LEU A 227 16.47 -8.95 8.14
C LEU A 227 16.73 -9.37 6.71
N ASN A 228 15.63 -9.74 6.02
CA ASN A 228 15.63 -9.94 4.57
C ASN A 228 14.96 -8.74 3.89
N LEU A 229 15.74 -7.97 3.11
CA LEU A 229 15.24 -6.77 2.42
C LEU A 229 14.15 -7.10 1.38
N ASN A 230 14.15 -8.32 0.83
CA ASN A 230 13.10 -8.74 -0.10
C ASN A 230 11.74 -8.98 0.59
N ALA A 231 11.72 -9.11 1.91
CA ALA A 231 10.50 -9.33 2.68
C ALA A 231 9.83 -8.04 3.19
N VAL A 232 10.37 -6.86 2.82
CA VAL A 232 9.86 -5.55 3.24
C VAL A 232 9.81 -4.60 2.06
N SER A 233 9.02 -3.55 2.16
CA SER A 233 9.02 -2.43 1.23
C SER A 233 9.58 -1.17 1.89
N TYR A 234 10.08 -0.25 1.06
CA TYR A 234 10.70 0.99 1.52
C TYR A 234 11.76 0.79 2.59
N THR A 235 12.91 0.30 2.17
CA THR A 235 14.04 -0.07 3.03
C THR A 235 14.79 1.12 3.60
N HIS A 236 14.51 2.34 3.15
CA HIS A 236 15.18 3.55 3.58
C HIS A 236 14.23 4.48 4.31
N LEU A 237 14.64 4.92 5.48
CA LEU A 237 14.05 6.04 6.18
C LEU A 237 14.60 7.32 5.57
N ARG A 238 13.75 8.25 5.23
CA ARG A 238 14.17 9.57 4.83
C ARG A 238 14.35 10.42 6.07
N ALA A 239 15.60 10.76 6.39
CA ALA A 239 15.84 11.77 7.39
C ALA A 239 15.28 13.11 6.86
N HIS A 240 14.23 13.62 7.46
CA HIS A 240 13.85 15.01 7.25
C HIS A 240 14.91 15.88 7.93
N GLU A 241 15.81 16.45 7.13
CA GLU A 241 16.53 17.63 7.59
C GLU A 241 15.50 18.76 7.74
N THR A 242 14.76 18.75 8.83
CA THR A 242 14.16 19.96 9.35
C THR A 242 15.32 20.80 9.89
N THR A 243 15.98 21.52 9.00
CA THR A 243 16.69 22.74 9.36
C THR A 243 15.61 23.73 9.78
N LEU A 244 15.37 23.79 11.10
CA LEU A 244 14.77 24.95 11.74
C LEU A 244 15.78 26.09 11.72
#